data_0a3b9002e7bc18c1dd2039b161117f1f
#
_entry.id   0a3b9002e7bc18c1dd2039b161117f1f
#
_cell.length_a   1.000
_cell.length_b   1.000
_cell.length_c   1.000
_cell.angle_alpha   90.00
_cell.angle_beta   90.00
_cell.angle_gamma   90.00
#
_symmetry.space_group_name_H-M   'P 1'
#
loop_
_entity.id
_entity.type
_entity.pdbx_description
1 polymer ?
#
loop_
_entity_poly.entity_id
_entity_poly.type
_entity_poly.pdbx_seq_one_letter_code
_entity_poly.pdbx_strand_id
1 'polypeptide(L)'
;MEEVYHIPVLLNETIEALQIKPDGVYVDCTFGGGGHSRAILERLGPSGKLIVFDQDEDAKRNLPDDRRIIFVPHNFRHLQRFLRLHQVTAVDGLLADLGVSSHQFDEAVRGFSTRFDGELDMRMDQRQALTAFEVVNTYTEARLHKLFEQYGEVTNSKTLARKIVAVRTQVSLKTIDAFKNALREVVKGNPHKYFAQVFQALRIEVNDELGALKEMLQQIPKLLKPGGRAAIITFHSLEDRLVKNFFRRGSFEEAETNPFINDEPVNELKVITRKPITPSDTEMKKNTRSRSSKLRVAEKLMMV
;
A
#
# COMPACT_ATOMS: atom_id res chain seq x y z
N MET A 1 -2.06 23.04 21.42
CA MET A 1 -2.62 21.68 21.33
C MET A 1 -1.59 20.88 20.58
N GLU A 2 -0.92 19.94 21.24
CA GLU A 2 -0.02 18.99 20.55
C GLU A 2 -0.84 18.24 19.51
N GLU A 3 -0.48 18.38 18.24
CA GLU A 3 -1.00 17.51 17.19
C GLU A 3 -0.74 16.07 17.63
N VAL A 4 -1.80 15.28 17.75
CA VAL A 4 -1.69 13.86 18.05
C VAL A 4 -0.98 13.22 16.87
N TYR A 5 0.35 13.14 16.96
CA TYR A 5 1.20 12.49 15.97
C TYR A 5 0.71 11.05 15.80
N HIS A 6 0.29 10.75 14.59
CA HIS A 6 -0.16 9.42 14.23
C HIS A 6 0.93 8.39 14.53
N ILE A 7 0.66 7.48 15.46
CA ILE A 7 1.58 6.37 15.78
C ILE A 7 1.59 5.43 14.57
N PRO A 8 2.76 5.20 13.96
CA PRO A 8 2.87 4.26 12.85
C PRO A 8 2.44 2.86 13.26
N VAL A 9 1.79 2.15 12.34
CA VAL A 9 1.30 0.79 12.58
C VAL A 9 2.48 -0.18 12.69
N LEU A 10 2.46 -1.07 13.72
CA LEU A 10 3.50 -2.09 13.93
C LEU A 10 4.92 -1.51 13.95
N LEU A 11 5.09 -0.32 14.54
CA LEU A 11 6.35 0.42 14.50
C LEU A 11 7.52 -0.40 15.05
N ASN A 12 7.40 -0.88 16.28
CA ASN A 12 8.48 -1.59 16.97
C ASN A 12 8.82 -2.89 16.23
N GLU A 13 7.80 -3.66 15.86
CA GLU A 13 7.94 -4.92 15.15
C GLU A 13 8.65 -4.74 13.81
N THR A 14 8.34 -3.65 13.10
CA THR A 14 8.96 -3.31 11.82
C THR A 14 10.42 -2.92 11.97
N ILE A 15 10.74 -2.06 12.93
CA ILE A 15 12.12 -1.62 13.19
C ILE A 15 13.01 -2.79 13.68
N GLU A 16 12.48 -3.65 14.53
CA GLU A 16 13.19 -4.87 14.98
C GLU A 16 13.41 -5.84 13.82
N ALA A 17 12.40 -6.02 12.97
CA ALA A 17 12.48 -6.93 11.83
C ALA A 17 13.51 -6.49 10.80
N LEU A 18 13.70 -5.19 10.59
CA LEU A 18 14.68 -4.65 9.65
C LEU A 18 16.13 -4.84 10.09
N GLN A 19 16.40 -5.08 11.37
CA GLN A 19 17.78 -5.23 11.92
C GLN A 19 18.72 -4.12 11.46
N ILE A 20 18.35 -2.89 11.76
CA ILE A 20 19.01 -1.69 11.24
C ILE A 20 20.47 -1.64 11.66
N LYS A 21 21.37 -1.53 10.66
CA LYS A 21 22.81 -1.31 10.82
C LYS A 21 23.09 0.19 10.81
N PRO A 22 23.95 0.72 11.70
CA PRO A 22 24.23 2.16 11.76
C PRO A 22 24.71 2.76 10.43
N ASP A 23 25.54 2.03 9.68
CA ASP A 23 26.11 2.49 8.40
C ASP A 23 25.34 1.99 7.19
N GLY A 24 24.14 1.41 7.41
CA GLY A 24 23.32 0.81 6.38
C GLY A 24 22.59 1.83 5.51
N VAL A 25 22.13 1.35 4.36
CA VAL A 25 21.27 2.09 3.44
C VAL A 25 19.88 1.48 3.46
N TYR A 26 18.87 2.28 3.78
CA TYR A 26 17.49 1.82 3.91
C TYR A 26 16.57 2.58 2.97
N VAL A 27 15.46 1.94 2.62
CA VAL A 27 14.39 2.55 1.81
C VAL A 27 13.08 2.46 2.58
N ASP A 28 12.39 3.57 2.69
CA ASP A 28 10.97 3.64 3.07
C ASP A 28 10.16 3.97 1.82
N CYS A 29 9.38 3.00 1.34
CA CYS A 29 8.59 3.11 0.11
C CYS A 29 7.33 3.96 0.27
N THR A 30 6.97 4.29 1.51
CA THR A 30 5.67 4.88 1.90
C THR A 30 5.87 5.86 3.04
N PHE A 31 6.57 6.97 2.74
CA PHE A 31 7.01 7.92 3.75
C PHE A 31 5.86 8.49 4.60
N GLY A 32 4.78 8.95 3.94
CA GLY A 32 3.58 9.50 4.59
C GLY A 32 3.88 10.53 5.66
N GLY A 33 3.51 10.24 6.90
CA GLY A 33 3.80 11.09 8.08
C GLY A 33 5.23 10.98 8.61
N GLY A 34 6.05 10.12 8.04
CA GLY A 34 7.47 9.95 8.40
C GLY A 34 7.75 9.23 9.71
N GLY A 35 6.76 8.59 10.31
CA GLY A 35 6.92 7.95 11.61
C GLY A 35 7.89 6.77 11.60
N HIS A 36 7.75 5.83 10.67
CA HIS A 36 8.71 4.75 10.48
C HIS A 36 10.10 5.28 10.09
N SER A 37 10.15 6.25 9.19
CA SER A 37 11.39 6.88 8.74
C SER A 37 12.16 7.53 9.88
N ARG A 38 11.49 8.23 10.81
CA ARG A 38 12.15 8.79 12.01
C ARG A 38 12.76 7.70 12.87
N ALA A 39 12.03 6.61 13.12
CA ALA A 39 12.53 5.50 13.91
C ALA A 39 13.72 4.77 13.25
N ILE A 40 13.76 4.73 11.91
CA ILE A 40 14.95 4.25 11.17
C ILE A 40 16.12 5.21 11.37
N LEU A 41 15.91 6.53 11.22
CA LEU A 41 16.96 7.55 11.39
C LEU A 41 17.57 7.54 12.78
N GLU A 42 16.80 7.27 13.83
CA GLU A 42 17.27 7.12 15.21
C GLU A 42 18.26 5.95 15.40
N ARG A 43 18.18 4.93 14.55
CA ARG A 43 19.07 3.76 14.57
C ARG A 43 20.27 3.92 13.62
N LEU A 44 20.21 4.85 12.67
CA LEU A 44 21.28 5.13 11.73
C LEU A 44 22.37 6.01 12.36
N GLY A 45 23.63 5.65 12.07
CA GLY A 45 24.79 6.47 12.35
C GLY A 45 24.99 7.60 11.33
N PRO A 46 26.05 8.39 11.46
CA PRO A 46 26.33 9.54 10.58
C PRO A 46 26.55 9.19 9.11
N SER A 47 26.99 7.97 8.82
CA SER A 47 27.24 7.44 7.45
C SER A 47 26.06 6.68 6.87
N GLY A 48 25.05 6.35 7.69
CA GLY A 48 23.83 5.70 7.23
C GLY A 48 23.02 6.59 6.28
N LYS A 49 22.20 5.97 5.42
CA LYS A 49 21.34 6.68 4.47
C LYS A 49 19.92 6.13 4.49
N LEU A 50 18.95 7.02 4.34
CA LEU A 50 17.53 6.66 4.19
C LEU A 50 16.97 7.33 2.94
N ILE A 51 16.50 6.54 1.98
CA ILE A 51 15.80 7.03 0.81
C ILE A 51 14.31 6.80 1.02
N VAL A 52 13.51 7.85 0.93
CA VAL A 52 12.08 7.77 1.20
C VAL A 52 11.28 8.14 -0.05
N PHE A 53 10.28 7.34 -0.34
CA PHE A 53 9.37 7.52 -1.46
C PHE A 53 7.99 7.94 -0.96
N ASP A 54 7.41 8.91 -1.63
CA ASP A 54 5.98 9.16 -1.56
C ASP A 54 5.51 9.80 -2.86
N GLN A 55 4.40 9.33 -3.40
CA GLN A 55 3.79 9.93 -4.59
C GLN A 55 2.91 11.14 -4.25
N ASP A 56 2.53 11.29 -2.97
CA ASP A 56 1.79 12.45 -2.48
C ASP A 56 2.78 13.57 -2.13
N GLU A 57 2.69 14.68 -2.84
CA GLU A 57 3.57 15.84 -2.59
C GLU A 57 3.39 16.45 -1.20
N ASP A 58 2.21 16.29 -0.59
CA ASP A 58 1.94 16.77 0.77
C ASP A 58 2.83 16.07 1.81
N ALA A 59 3.27 14.85 1.56
CA ALA A 59 4.18 14.11 2.43
C ALA A 59 5.52 14.84 2.66
N LYS A 60 5.97 15.64 1.68
CA LYS A 60 7.22 16.42 1.77
C LYS A 60 7.26 17.34 3.00
N ARG A 61 6.11 17.80 3.47
CA ARG A 61 6.01 18.68 4.66
C ARG A 61 6.45 17.99 5.95
N ASN A 62 6.48 16.66 5.97
CA ASN A 62 6.82 15.84 7.14
C ASN A 62 8.31 15.50 7.21
N LEU A 63 9.12 15.95 6.23
CA LEU A 63 10.54 15.64 6.20
C LEU A 63 11.28 16.28 7.38
N PRO A 64 12.06 15.49 8.14
CA PRO A 64 12.95 16.06 9.13
C PRO A 64 14.14 16.77 8.45
N ASP A 65 14.71 17.74 9.13
CA ASP A 65 15.99 18.36 8.73
C ASP A 65 17.15 17.41 9.09
N ASP A 66 17.39 16.43 8.22
CA ASP A 66 18.43 15.42 8.40
C ASP A 66 19.12 15.11 7.07
N ARG A 67 20.44 15.33 7.01
CA ARG A 67 21.25 15.13 5.80
C ARG A 67 21.31 13.68 5.31
N ARG A 68 20.91 12.72 6.14
CA ARG A 68 20.92 11.27 5.81
C ARG A 68 19.69 10.85 5.00
N ILE A 69 18.64 11.70 4.95
CA ILE A 69 17.40 11.40 4.24
C ILE A 69 17.40 12.00 2.84
N ILE A 70 16.91 11.22 1.88
CA ILE A 70 16.70 11.63 0.49
C ILE A 70 15.24 11.38 0.15
N PHE A 71 14.50 12.43 -0.19
CA PHE A 71 13.10 12.32 -0.59
C PHE A 71 12.95 12.17 -2.09
N VAL A 72 12.16 11.17 -2.50
CA VAL A 72 11.82 10.88 -3.90
C VAL A 72 10.30 11.04 -4.08
N PRO A 73 9.81 12.12 -4.75
CA PRO A 73 8.38 12.42 -4.91
C PRO A 73 7.74 11.56 -6.01
N HIS A 74 7.89 10.24 -5.91
CA HIS A 74 7.42 9.29 -6.90
C HIS A 74 6.92 8.00 -6.27
N ASN A 75 6.11 7.27 -7.04
CA ASN A 75 5.64 5.95 -6.66
C ASN A 75 6.80 4.94 -6.56
N PHE A 76 6.77 4.10 -5.55
CA PHE A 76 7.74 3.03 -5.28
C PHE A 76 7.84 1.97 -6.40
N ARG A 77 6.91 1.93 -7.34
CA ARG A 77 7.02 1.06 -8.53
C ARG A 77 8.29 1.30 -9.34
N HIS A 78 8.90 2.47 -9.18
CA HIS A 78 10.12 2.88 -9.88
C HIS A 78 11.38 2.85 -8.99
N LEU A 79 11.39 2.06 -7.92
CA LEU A 79 12.47 1.96 -6.93
C LEU A 79 13.86 1.90 -7.56
N GLN A 80 14.11 0.89 -8.40
CA GLN A 80 15.43 0.67 -8.99
C GLN A 80 15.92 1.86 -9.82
N ARG A 81 15.02 2.51 -10.54
CA ARG A 81 15.35 3.70 -11.37
C ARG A 81 15.83 4.85 -10.48
N PHE A 82 15.08 5.19 -9.43
CA PHE A 82 15.42 6.33 -8.59
C PHE A 82 16.59 6.04 -7.65
N LEU A 83 16.72 4.82 -7.14
CA LEU A 83 17.91 4.44 -6.37
C LEU A 83 19.19 4.61 -7.21
N ARG A 84 19.17 4.20 -8.48
CA ARG A 84 20.31 4.40 -9.41
C ARG A 84 20.62 5.89 -9.64
N LEU A 85 19.62 6.75 -9.75
CA LEU A 85 19.82 8.20 -9.88
C LEU A 85 20.54 8.78 -8.65
N HIS A 86 20.33 8.21 -7.49
CA HIS A 86 21.02 8.58 -6.24
C HIS A 86 22.26 7.73 -5.96
N GLN A 87 22.78 7.03 -6.99
CA GLN A 87 24.00 6.20 -6.89
C GLN A 87 23.90 5.07 -5.86
N VAL A 88 22.68 4.60 -5.59
CA VAL A 88 22.41 3.45 -4.71
C VAL A 88 22.08 2.24 -5.58
N THR A 89 22.92 1.23 -5.53
CA THR A 89 22.76 -0.01 -6.30
C THR A 89 22.17 -1.14 -5.48
N ALA A 90 22.39 -1.13 -4.16
CA ALA A 90 21.87 -2.11 -3.24
C ALA A 90 21.63 -1.51 -1.84
N VAL A 91 20.67 -2.05 -1.11
CA VAL A 91 20.21 -1.56 0.20
C VAL A 91 20.25 -2.65 1.26
N ASP A 92 20.45 -2.26 2.52
CA ASP A 92 20.46 -3.17 3.67
C ASP A 92 19.05 -3.54 4.12
N GLY A 93 18.05 -2.69 3.84
CA GLY A 93 16.66 -3.00 4.13
C GLY A 93 15.68 -2.10 3.38
N LEU A 94 14.45 -2.61 3.26
CA LEU A 94 13.34 -1.94 2.61
C LEU A 94 12.08 -2.09 3.46
N LEU A 95 11.37 -0.98 3.66
CA LEU A 95 10.07 -0.92 4.30
C LEU A 95 9.00 -0.47 3.29
N ALA A 96 7.80 -1.05 3.38
CA ALA A 96 6.60 -0.50 2.78
C ALA A 96 5.43 -0.65 3.76
N ASP A 97 4.79 0.47 4.13
CA ASP A 97 3.55 0.53 4.90
C ASP A 97 2.43 0.90 3.91
N LEU A 98 1.77 -0.13 3.35
CA LEU A 98 0.86 0.04 2.21
C LEU A 98 -0.46 0.71 2.61
N GLY A 99 -1.18 1.21 1.63
CA GLY A 99 -2.48 1.85 1.80
C GLY A 99 -2.41 3.37 1.87
N VAL A 100 -3.42 3.98 2.49
CA VAL A 100 -3.57 5.43 2.58
C VAL A 100 -2.92 5.98 3.83
N SER A 101 -2.28 7.14 3.73
CA SER A 101 -1.79 7.86 4.90
C SER A 101 -2.96 8.41 5.72
N SER A 102 -2.73 8.68 7.00
CA SER A 102 -3.75 9.30 7.86
C SER A 102 -4.18 10.66 7.34
N HIS A 103 -3.24 11.45 6.84
CA HIS A 103 -3.53 12.74 6.22
C HIS A 103 -4.52 12.58 5.06
N GLN A 104 -4.25 11.70 4.10
CA GLN A 104 -5.16 11.43 2.97
C GLN A 104 -6.54 10.98 3.43
N PHE A 105 -6.62 10.18 4.50
CA PHE A 105 -7.88 9.64 4.99
C PHE A 105 -8.69 10.68 5.78
N ASP A 106 -8.04 11.62 6.46
CA ASP A 106 -8.69 12.62 7.29
C ASP A 106 -9.07 13.90 6.51
N GLU A 107 -8.41 14.14 5.36
CA GLU A 107 -8.74 15.22 4.45
C GLU A 107 -9.97 14.89 3.57
N ALA A 108 -11.11 15.51 3.89
CA ALA A 108 -12.38 15.24 3.19
C ALA A 108 -12.29 15.43 1.66
N VAL A 109 -11.57 16.46 1.21
CA VAL A 109 -11.41 16.79 -0.21
C VAL A 109 -10.66 15.73 -1.02
N ARG A 110 -9.90 14.86 -0.36
CA ARG A 110 -9.15 13.76 -1.01
C ARG A 110 -10.04 12.57 -1.38
N GLY A 111 -11.21 12.43 -0.82
CA GLY A 111 -12.20 11.42 -1.18
C GLY A 111 -11.95 10.00 -0.69
N PHE A 112 -10.99 9.76 0.21
CA PHE A 112 -10.67 8.40 0.70
C PHE A 112 -11.62 7.90 1.80
N SER A 113 -12.25 8.80 2.54
CA SER A 113 -13.08 8.45 3.69
C SER A 113 -14.57 8.49 3.36
N THR A 114 -15.31 7.46 3.78
CA THR A 114 -16.78 7.45 3.69
C THR A 114 -17.48 8.24 4.80
N ARG A 115 -16.72 8.85 5.74
CA ARG A 115 -17.23 9.56 6.91
C ARG A 115 -17.58 11.01 6.63
N PHE A 116 -16.89 11.61 5.68
CA PHE A 116 -17.03 13.00 5.31
C PHE A 116 -17.54 13.10 3.87
N ASP A 117 -18.35 14.12 3.58
CA ASP A 117 -18.65 14.44 2.18
C ASP A 117 -17.48 15.21 1.57
N GLY A 118 -17.19 14.90 0.33
CA GLY A 118 -16.11 15.49 -0.44
C GLY A 118 -16.18 15.02 -1.89
N GLU A 119 -15.25 15.44 -2.71
CA GLU A 119 -15.18 14.95 -4.09
C GLU A 119 -14.82 13.47 -4.14
N LEU A 120 -15.38 12.73 -5.08
CA LEU A 120 -15.06 11.31 -5.32
C LEU A 120 -13.74 11.21 -6.12
N ASP A 121 -12.63 11.63 -5.49
CA ASP A 121 -11.30 11.75 -6.11
C ASP A 121 -10.45 10.47 -5.93
N MET A 122 -9.99 10.18 -4.73
CA MET A 122 -9.16 9.04 -4.32
C MET A 122 -7.75 8.95 -4.95
N ARG A 123 -7.24 9.99 -5.60
CA ARG A 123 -5.88 9.99 -6.11
C ARG A 123 -4.87 10.16 -4.98
N MET A 124 -3.89 9.28 -4.89
CA MET A 124 -2.72 9.47 -4.02
C MET A 124 -1.76 10.48 -4.67
N ASP A 125 -1.49 10.32 -5.97
CA ASP A 125 -0.77 11.30 -6.79
C ASP A 125 -1.77 12.24 -7.48
N GLN A 126 -1.86 13.47 -7.03
CA GLN A 126 -2.80 14.46 -7.57
C GLN A 126 -2.45 14.92 -9.01
N ARG A 127 -1.24 14.58 -9.50
CA ARG A 127 -0.80 14.87 -10.87
C ARG A 127 -1.42 13.93 -11.91
N GLN A 128 -1.90 12.74 -11.49
CA GLN A 128 -2.58 11.82 -12.42
C GLN A 128 -3.99 12.29 -12.76
N ALA A 129 -4.49 11.88 -13.94
CA ALA A 129 -5.80 12.31 -14.44
C ALA A 129 -6.96 11.49 -13.87
N LEU A 130 -6.79 10.16 -13.68
CA LEU A 130 -7.85 9.25 -13.31
C LEU A 130 -8.30 9.45 -11.86
N THR A 131 -9.56 9.81 -11.64
CA THR A 131 -10.22 9.92 -10.35
C THR A 131 -11.25 8.82 -10.16
N ALA A 132 -11.70 8.58 -8.93
CA ALA A 132 -12.80 7.64 -8.68
C ALA A 132 -14.11 8.12 -9.35
N PHE A 133 -14.34 9.44 -9.46
CA PHE A 133 -15.46 9.99 -10.24
C PHE A 133 -15.39 9.57 -11.71
N GLU A 134 -14.24 9.65 -12.35
CA GLU A 134 -14.09 9.22 -13.75
C GLU A 134 -14.28 7.72 -13.91
N VAL A 135 -13.76 6.91 -12.99
CA VAL A 135 -13.99 5.46 -12.99
C VAL A 135 -15.48 5.15 -13.02
N VAL A 136 -16.26 5.69 -12.10
CA VAL A 136 -17.71 5.38 -12.02
C VAL A 136 -18.51 5.98 -13.18
N ASN A 137 -18.06 7.09 -13.79
CA ASN A 137 -18.77 7.75 -14.87
C ASN A 137 -18.42 7.26 -16.26
N THR A 138 -17.21 6.71 -16.47
CA THR A 138 -16.73 6.37 -17.82
C THR A 138 -16.61 4.86 -18.07
N TYR A 139 -16.40 4.06 -17.02
CA TYR A 139 -16.22 2.62 -17.21
C TYR A 139 -17.50 1.93 -17.64
N THR A 140 -17.36 0.88 -18.48
CA THR A 140 -18.46 0.03 -18.87
C THR A 140 -18.99 -0.80 -17.69
N GLU A 141 -20.25 -1.27 -17.77
CA GLU A 141 -20.82 -2.15 -16.73
C GLU A 141 -19.93 -3.37 -16.48
N ALA A 142 -19.41 -3.99 -17.54
CA ALA A 142 -18.54 -5.15 -17.43
C ALA A 142 -17.22 -4.85 -16.70
N ARG A 143 -16.61 -3.68 -16.93
CA ARG A 143 -15.39 -3.25 -16.27
C ARG A 143 -15.63 -2.92 -14.80
N LEU A 144 -16.71 -2.21 -14.47
CA LEU A 144 -17.12 -1.94 -13.09
C LEU A 144 -17.43 -3.22 -12.33
N HIS A 145 -18.13 -4.19 -12.96
CA HIS A 145 -18.40 -5.49 -12.34
C HIS A 145 -17.11 -6.19 -11.92
N LYS A 146 -16.16 -6.35 -12.86
CA LYS A 146 -14.85 -6.98 -12.56
C LYS A 146 -14.08 -6.24 -11.47
N LEU A 147 -14.08 -4.92 -11.51
CA LEU A 147 -13.43 -4.08 -10.52
C LEU A 147 -13.97 -4.34 -9.11
N PHE A 148 -15.30 -4.27 -8.92
CA PHE A 148 -15.91 -4.48 -7.61
C PHE A 148 -15.84 -5.95 -7.14
N GLU A 149 -15.87 -6.90 -8.07
CA GLU A 149 -15.68 -8.32 -7.76
C GLU A 149 -14.25 -8.60 -7.30
N GLN A 150 -13.25 -8.18 -8.07
CA GLN A 150 -11.85 -8.56 -7.85
C GLN A 150 -11.16 -7.74 -6.75
N TYR A 151 -11.44 -6.43 -6.68
CA TYR A 151 -10.76 -5.52 -5.76
C TYR A 151 -11.57 -5.21 -4.49
N GLY A 152 -12.90 -5.30 -4.58
CA GLY A 152 -13.79 -5.05 -3.44
C GLY A 152 -14.34 -6.31 -2.79
N GLU A 153 -14.24 -7.46 -3.44
CA GLU A 153 -14.90 -8.70 -3.02
C GLU A 153 -16.41 -8.46 -2.74
N VAL A 154 -17.05 -7.57 -3.54
CA VAL A 154 -18.45 -7.18 -3.38
C VAL A 154 -19.35 -8.29 -3.93
N THR A 155 -20.13 -8.93 -3.06
CA THR A 155 -20.93 -10.12 -3.41
C THR A 155 -21.98 -9.87 -4.49
N ASN A 156 -22.53 -8.67 -4.62
CA ASN A 156 -23.47 -8.26 -5.65
C ASN A 156 -22.87 -7.29 -6.67
N SER A 157 -21.58 -7.44 -6.98
CA SER A 157 -20.79 -6.57 -7.87
C SER A 157 -21.46 -6.30 -9.21
N LYS A 158 -22.12 -7.29 -9.82
CA LYS A 158 -22.88 -7.14 -11.07
C LYS A 158 -24.08 -6.21 -10.93
N THR A 159 -24.86 -6.35 -9.84
CA THR A 159 -26.00 -5.47 -9.54
C THR A 159 -25.53 -4.05 -9.25
N LEU A 160 -24.41 -3.90 -8.50
CA LEU A 160 -23.81 -2.62 -8.22
C LEU A 160 -23.36 -1.91 -9.50
N ALA A 161 -22.64 -2.60 -10.38
CA ALA A 161 -22.17 -2.05 -11.64
C ALA A 161 -23.34 -1.57 -12.53
N ARG A 162 -24.38 -2.38 -12.66
CA ARG A 162 -25.60 -2.02 -13.40
C ARG A 162 -26.28 -0.77 -12.81
N LYS A 163 -26.39 -0.69 -11.47
CA LYS A 163 -27.01 0.48 -10.80
C LYS A 163 -26.18 1.74 -11.07
N ILE A 164 -24.86 1.69 -10.98
CA ILE A 164 -24.00 2.84 -11.28
C ILE A 164 -24.22 3.33 -12.71
N VAL A 165 -24.20 2.45 -13.69
CA VAL A 165 -24.41 2.81 -15.10
C VAL A 165 -25.79 3.42 -15.33
N ALA A 166 -26.83 2.89 -14.67
CA ALA A 166 -28.19 3.43 -14.79
C ALA A 166 -28.34 4.83 -14.15
N VAL A 167 -27.75 5.07 -12.99
CA VAL A 167 -27.97 6.30 -12.25
C VAL A 167 -27.06 7.46 -12.68
N ARG A 168 -25.85 7.20 -13.17
CA ARG A 168 -24.87 8.22 -13.57
C ARG A 168 -25.35 9.15 -14.70
N THR A 169 -26.34 8.69 -15.48
CA THR A 169 -26.98 9.52 -16.53
C THR A 169 -28.10 10.41 -16.00
N GLN A 170 -28.56 10.17 -14.79
CA GLN A 170 -29.68 10.86 -14.16
C GLN A 170 -29.26 11.80 -13.04
N VAL A 171 -28.21 11.42 -12.28
CA VAL A 171 -27.69 12.17 -11.15
C VAL A 171 -26.17 12.26 -11.20
N SER A 172 -25.65 13.39 -10.72
CA SER A 172 -24.20 13.55 -10.61
C SER A 172 -23.67 12.70 -9.46
N LEU A 173 -22.64 11.89 -9.75
CA LEU A 173 -21.93 11.05 -8.76
C LEU A 173 -20.62 11.73 -8.29
N LYS A 174 -20.54 13.06 -8.34
CA LYS A 174 -19.31 13.82 -8.11
C LYS A 174 -18.85 13.78 -6.66
N THR A 175 -19.78 13.67 -5.70
CA THR A 175 -19.45 13.65 -4.28
C THR A 175 -19.69 12.27 -3.66
N ILE A 176 -19.03 12.05 -2.53
CA ILE A 176 -19.15 10.80 -1.76
C ILE A 176 -20.60 10.57 -1.34
N ASP A 177 -21.28 11.58 -0.82
CA ASP A 177 -22.66 11.42 -0.37
C ASP A 177 -23.62 11.23 -1.54
N ALA A 178 -23.45 11.95 -2.67
CA ALA A 178 -24.22 11.71 -3.88
C ALA A 178 -24.07 10.28 -4.38
N PHE A 179 -22.84 9.76 -4.43
CA PHE A 179 -22.54 8.39 -4.82
C PHE A 179 -23.18 7.36 -3.86
N LYS A 180 -22.98 7.51 -2.54
CA LYS A 180 -23.57 6.61 -1.54
C LYS A 180 -25.11 6.61 -1.59
N ASN A 181 -25.72 7.80 -1.71
CA ASN A 181 -27.18 7.93 -1.77
C ASN A 181 -27.78 7.28 -3.03
N ALA A 182 -27.13 7.45 -4.18
CA ALA A 182 -27.55 6.83 -5.44
C ALA A 182 -27.51 5.28 -5.40
N LEU A 183 -26.67 4.72 -4.54
CA LEU A 183 -26.47 3.28 -4.42
C LEU A 183 -27.19 2.64 -3.24
N ARG A 184 -27.91 3.41 -2.40
CA ARG A 184 -28.54 2.93 -1.16
C ARG A 184 -29.38 1.67 -1.33
N GLU A 185 -30.13 1.57 -2.44
CA GLU A 185 -31.04 0.46 -2.71
C GLU A 185 -30.33 -0.88 -2.98
N VAL A 186 -29.07 -0.84 -3.42
CA VAL A 186 -28.29 -2.05 -3.76
C VAL A 186 -27.33 -2.48 -2.65
N VAL A 187 -27.25 -1.71 -1.57
CA VAL A 187 -26.41 -2.05 -0.42
C VAL A 187 -26.88 -3.36 0.21
N LYS A 188 -25.97 -4.29 0.43
CA LYS A 188 -26.22 -5.56 1.11
C LYS A 188 -25.50 -5.64 2.45
N GLY A 189 -26.23 -6.07 3.49
CA GLY A 189 -25.69 -6.21 4.83
C GLY A 189 -25.40 -4.87 5.52
N ASN A 190 -24.28 -4.80 6.23
CA ASN A 190 -23.88 -3.59 6.93
C ASN A 190 -23.38 -2.52 5.94
N PRO A 191 -24.00 -1.33 5.87
CA PRO A 191 -23.64 -0.29 4.91
C PRO A 191 -22.18 0.19 5.05
N HIS A 192 -21.65 0.30 6.25
CA HIS A 192 -20.26 0.71 6.46
C HIS A 192 -19.27 -0.29 5.87
N LYS A 193 -19.50 -1.58 6.09
CA LYS A 193 -18.68 -2.65 5.50
C LYS A 193 -18.81 -2.67 3.99
N TYR A 194 -20.02 -2.54 3.47
CA TYR A 194 -20.30 -2.53 2.05
C TYR A 194 -19.56 -1.39 1.32
N PHE A 195 -19.73 -0.16 1.82
CA PHE A 195 -19.04 0.97 1.22
C PHE A 195 -17.51 0.91 1.42
N ALA A 196 -17.01 0.35 2.52
CA ALA A 196 -15.57 0.13 2.67
C ALA A 196 -15.02 -0.76 1.55
N GLN A 197 -15.74 -1.83 1.17
CA GLN A 197 -15.36 -2.69 0.05
C GLN A 197 -15.43 -1.97 -1.31
N VAL A 198 -16.50 -1.19 -1.54
CA VAL A 198 -16.68 -0.41 -2.77
C VAL A 198 -15.57 0.64 -2.92
N PHE A 199 -15.26 1.37 -1.85
CA PHE A 199 -14.22 2.40 -1.83
C PHE A 199 -12.82 1.80 -1.96
N GLN A 200 -12.56 0.65 -1.34
CA GLN A 200 -11.32 -0.10 -1.55
C GLN A 200 -11.12 -0.44 -3.03
N ALA A 201 -12.16 -0.94 -3.69
CA ALA A 201 -12.07 -1.28 -5.11
C ALA A 201 -11.75 -0.06 -5.99
N LEU A 202 -12.45 1.06 -5.78
CA LEU A 202 -12.19 2.30 -6.51
C LEU A 202 -10.77 2.81 -6.25
N ARG A 203 -10.30 2.80 -5.01
CA ARG A 203 -8.98 3.27 -4.61
C ARG A 203 -7.87 2.45 -5.28
N ILE A 204 -7.99 1.12 -5.25
CA ILE A 204 -7.05 0.21 -5.91
C ILE A 204 -6.97 0.49 -7.41
N GLU A 205 -8.11 0.69 -8.08
CA GLU A 205 -8.15 1.00 -9.51
C GLU A 205 -7.55 2.35 -9.84
N VAL A 206 -7.95 3.41 -9.10
CA VAL A 206 -7.47 4.78 -9.32
C VAL A 206 -5.95 4.86 -9.20
N ASN A 207 -5.38 4.20 -8.21
CA ASN A 207 -3.95 4.29 -7.88
C ASN A 207 -3.11 3.13 -8.44
N ASP A 208 -3.73 2.17 -9.12
CA ASP A 208 -3.08 0.92 -9.58
C ASP A 208 -2.23 0.27 -8.47
N GLU A 209 -2.81 0.20 -7.25
CA GLU A 209 -2.07 -0.21 -6.05
C GLU A 209 -1.46 -1.61 -6.17
N LEU A 210 -2.22 -2.57 -6.70
CA LEU A 210 -1.74 -3.95 -6.84
C LEU A 210 -0.70 -4.09 -7.96
N GLY A 211 -0.80 -3.29 -9.04
CA GLY A 211 0.21 -3.22 -10.08
C GLY A 211 1.52 -2.66 -9.53
N ALA A 212 1.46 -1.53 -8.85
CA ALA A 212 2.62 -0.91 -8.20
C ALA A 212 3.29 -1.85 -7.19
N LEU A 213 2.48 -2.57 -6.37
CA LEU A 213 2.98 -3.56 -5.42
C LEU A 213 3.71 -4.71 -6.11
N LYS A 214 3.16 -5.26 -7.19
CA LYS A 214 3.84 -6.32 -7.96
C LYS A 214 5.17 -5.85 -8.54
N GLU A 215 5.20 -4.67 -9.15
CA GLU A 215 6.42 -4.09 -9.70
C GLU A 215 7.47 -3.84 -8.61
N MET A 216 7.08 -3.36 -7.44
CA MET A 216 7.99 -3.22 -6.29
C MET A 216 8.55 -4.56 -5.84
N LEU A 217 7.68 -5.56 -5.62
CA LEU A 217 8.08 -6.89 -5.16
C LEU A 217 9.13 -7.52 -6.09
N GLN A 218 8.95 -7.41 -7.41
CA GLN A 218 9.90 -7.94 -8.41
C GLN A 218 11.28 -7.26 -8.37
N GLN A 219 11.37 -6.05 -7.84
CA GLN A 219 12.64 -5.32 -7.72
C GLN A 219 13.39 -5.68 -6.42
N ILE A 220 12.68 -6.10 -5.35
CA ILE A 220 13.25 -6.38 -4.02
C ILE A 220 14.44 -7.34 -4.08
N PRO A 221 14.38 -8.52 -4.74
CA PRO A 221 15.51 -9.44 -4.76
C PRO A 221 16.77 -8.85 -5.37
N LYS A 222 16.62 -7.96 -6.36
CA LYS A 222 17.73 -7.29 -7.05
C LYS A 222 18.33 -6.12 -6.26
N LEU A 223 17.55 -5.52 -5.38
CA LEU A 223 17.94 -4.34 -4.61
C LEU A 223 18.50 -4.67 -3.24
N LEU A 224 18.03 -5.75 -2.60
CA LEU A 224 18.57 -6.14 -1.30
C LEU A 224 19.98 -6.70 -1.41
N LYS A 225 20.86 -6.24 -0.51
CA LYS A 225 22.13 -6.93 -0.24
C LYS A 225 21.87 -8.31 0.38
N PRO A 226 22.80 -9.28 0.23
CA PRO A 226 22.72 -10.52 0.98
C PRO A 226 22.56 -10.28 2.48
N GLY A 227 21.57 -10.93 3.12
CA GLY A 227 21.17 -10.69 4.50
C GLY A 227 20.36 -9.42 4.74
N GLY A 228 20.08 -8.63 3.69
CA GLY A 228 19.16 -7.47 3.76
C GLY A 228 17.71 -7.92 3.84
N ARG A 229 16.85 -7.10 4.46
CA ARG A 229 15.46 -7.46 4.76
C ARG A 229 14.45 -6.53 4.13
N ALA A 230 13.35 -7.12 3.64
CA ALA A 230 12.14 -6.42 3.25
C ALA A 230 11.05 -6.64 4.29
N ALA A 231 10.50 -5.55 4.84
CA ALA A 231 9.40 -5.53 5.78
C ALA A 231 8.21 -4.83 5.14
N ILE A 232 7.10 -5.55 4.90
CA ILE A 232 5.93 -5.03 4.21
C ILE A 232 4.69 -5.17 5.09
N ILE A 233 4.03 -4.05 5.36
CA ILE A 233 2.76 -3.97 6.08
C ILE A 233 1.65 -3.86 5.05
N THR A 234 0.64 -4.71 5.18
CA THR A 234 -0.53 -4.78 4.29
C THR A 234 -1.81 -4.59 5.10
N PHE A 235 -2.89 -4.08 4.49
CA PHE A 235 -4.14 -3.77 5.18
C PHE A 235 -5.35 -4.55 4.67
N HIS A 236 -5.23 -5.23 3.53
CA HIS A 236 -6.29 -6.08 3.01
C HIS A 236 -5.76 -7.39 2.43
N SER A 237 -6.69 -8.34 2.19
CA SER A 237 -6.40 -9.71 1.76
C SER A 237 -5.63 -9.80 0.45
N LEU A 238 -5.89 -8.90 -0.50
CA LEU A 238 -5.26 -8.93 -1.82
C LEU A 238 -3.78 -8.58 -1.75
N GLU A 239 -3.43 -7.52 -1.01
CA GLU A 239 -2.02 -7.16 -0.75
C GLU A 239 -1.29 -8.29 -0.02
N ASP A 240 -1.87 -8.77 1.09
CA ASP A 240 -1.26 -9.82 1.91
C ASP A 240 -0.99 -11.09 1.11
N ARG A 241 -1.91 -11.46 0.21
CA ARG A 241 -1.77 -12.62 -0.68
C ARG A 241 -0.61 -12.45 -1.64
N LEU A 242 -0.47 -11.27 -2.28
CA LEU A 242 0.63 -10.98 -3.20
C LEU A 242 1.98 -11.04 -2.48
N VAL A 243 2.12 -10.36 -1.35
CA VAL A 243 3.38 -10.34 -0.56
C VAL A 243 3.73 -11.74 -0.07
N LYS A 244 2.75 -12.47 0.51
CA LYS A 244 2.95 -13.83 0.98
C LYS A 244 3.44 -14.77 -0.14
N ASN A 245 2.78 -14.73 -1.29
CA ASN A 245 3.10 -15.64 -2.40
C ASN A 245 4.46 -15.29 -2.98
N PHE A 246 4.75 -14.01 -3.19
CA PHE A 246 6.03 -13.57 -3.73
C PHE A 246 7.20 -13.89 -2.78
N PHE A 247 7.08 -13.60 -1.49
CA PHE A 247 8.12 -13.94 -0.51
C PHE A 247 8.39 -15.44 -0.40
N ARG A 248 7.35 -16.26 -0.63
CA ARG A 248 7.48 -17.72 -0.56
C ARG A 248 8.03 -18.34 -1.83
N ARG A 249 7.68 -17.83 -3.02
CA ARG A 249 7.92 -18.50 -4.30
C ARG A 249 8.79 -17.69 -5.27
N GLY A 250 9.00 -16.39 -5.04
CA GLY A 250 9.66 -15.50 -5.99
C GLY A 250 8.77 -15.11 -7.17
N SER A 251 7.51 -15.57 -7.20
CA SER A 251 6.54 -15.31 -8.29
C SER A 251 5.12 -15.08 -7.76
N PHE A 252 4.26 -14.51 -8.61
CA PHE A 252 2.83 -14.31 -8.31
C PHE A 252 1.96 -15.45 -8.82
N GLU A 253 2.46 -16.22 -9.78
CA GLU A 253 1.74 -17.32 -10.38
C GLU A 253 1.59 -18.46 -9.37
N GLU A 254 0.41 -19.06 -9.34
CA GLU A 254 0.24 -20.35 -8.66
C GLU A 254 1.03 -21.35 -9.49
N ALA A 255 1.94 -22.07 -8.85
CA ALA A 255 2.68 -23.14 -9.54
C ALA A 255 1.65 -24.06 -10.20
N GLU A 256 1.64 -24.10 -11.53
CA GLU A 256 1.04 -25.25 -12.20
C GLU A 256 1.81 -26.45 -11.68
N THR A 257 1.16 -27.23 -10.82
CA THR A 257 1.75 -28.44 -10.27
C THR A 257 1.83 -29.48 -11.38
N ASN A 258 2.79 -29.30 -12.25
CA ASN A 258 3.24 -30.41 -13.08
C ASN A 258 4.29 -31.17 -12.23
N PRO A 259 3.94 -32.34 -11.65
CA PRO A 259 4.83 -33.08 -10.77
C PRO A 259 6.10 -33.56 -11.49
N PHE A 260 6.20 -33.38 -12.79
CA PHE A 260 7.33 -33.79 -13.63
C PHE A 260 8.28 -32.66 -14.02
N ILE A 261 7.97 -31.40 -13.69
CA ILE A 261 8.83 -30.24 -13.98
C ILE A 261 9.28 -29.66 -12.65
N ASN A 262 10.51 -30.01 -12.26
CA ASN A 262 11.19 -29.44 -11.06
C ASN A 262 11.87 -28.09 -11.35
N ASP A 263 11.37 -27.29 -12.28
CA ASP A 263 11.91 -25.95 -12.57
C ASP A 263 11.18 -24.87 -11.73
N GLU A 264 11.10 -25.05 -10.41
CA GLU A 264 10.76 -23.91 -9.55
C GLU A 264 11.92 -22.90 -9.62
N PRO A 265 11.64 -21.65 -10.02
CA PRO A 265 12.68 -20.62 -10.00
C PRO A 265 13.24 -20.52 -8.58
N VAL A 266 14.57 -20.53 -8.47
CA VAL A 266 15.25 -20.43 -7.16
C VAL A 266 14.81 -19.11 -6.51
N ASN A 267 14.04 -19.22 -5.42
CA ASN A 267 13.63 -18.03 -4.69
C ASN A 267 14.85 -17.46 -3.95
N GLU A 268 15.24 -16.26 -4.33
CA GLU A 268 16.35 -15.54 -3.70
C GLU A 268 16.01 -14.99 -2.30
N LEU A 269 14.75 -15.12 -1.87
CA LEU A 269 14.25 -14.62 -0.60
C LEU A 269 13.92 -15.77 0.37
N LYS A 270 14.36 -15.64 1.60
CA LYS A 270 13.98 -16.49 2.74
C LYS A 270 12.87 -15.82 3.52
N VAL A 271 11.73 -16.49 3.68
CA VAL A 271 10.63 -16.01 4.53
C VAL A 271 11.05 -16.03 6.00
N ILE A 272 11.06 -14.87 6.64
CA ILE A 272 11.33 -14.74 8.08
C ILE A 272 10.03 -14.94 8.88
N THR A 273 8.94 -14.30 8.46
CA THR A 273 7.63 -14.42 9.12
C THR A 273 6.77 -15.49 8.44
N ARG A 274 6.76 -16.73 8.94
CA ARG A 274 5.86 -17.78 8.41
C ARG A 274 4.39 -17.41 8.59
N LYS A 275 4.02 -16.87 9.76
CA LYS A 275 2.75 -16.21 10.03
C LYS A 275 2.98 -14.70 10.02
N PRO A 276 2.04 -13.89 9.53
CA PRO A 276 2.20 -12.44 9.60
C PRO A 276 2.21 -12.00 11.06
N ILE A 277 3.00 -10.97 11.36
CA ILE A 277 2.89 -10.26 12.63
C ILE A 277 1.67 -9.35 12.54
N THR A 278 0.84 -9.36 13.57
CA THR A 278 -0.39 -8.55 13.68
C THR A 278 -0.30 -7.64 14.89
N PRO A 279 -1.00 -6.49 14.88
CA PRO A 279 -0.95 -5.54 15.99
C PRO A 279 -1.50 -6.16 17.29
N SER A 280 -0.95 -5.71 18.39
CA SER A 280 -1.45 -6.08 19.74
C SER A 280 -2.83 -5.46 20.01
N ASP A 281 -3.55 -6.05 20.96
CA ASP A 281 -4.84 -5.49 21.43
C ASP A 281 -4.69 -4.05 21.93
N THR A 282 -3.55 -3.71 22.53
CA THR A 282 -3.25 -2.36 23.00
C THR A 282 -3.10 -1.40 21.84
N GLU A 283 -2.41 -1.80 20.78
CA GLU A 283 -2.26 -0.99 19.57
C GLU A 283 -3.60 -0.81 18.87
N MET A 284 -4.39 -1.87 18.71
CA MET A 284 -5.71 -1.79 18.08
C MET A 284 -6.70 -0.89 18.84
N LYS A 285 -6.56 -0.77 20.17
CA LYS A 285 -7.35 0.18 20.97
C LYS A 285 -6.93 1.62 20.76
N LYS A 286 -5.61 1.88 20.63
CA LYS A 286 -5.06 3.23 20.41
C LYS A 286 -5.21 3.67 18.94
N ASN A 287 -5.00 2.75 18.00
CA ASN A 287 -5.09 2.99 16.56
C ASN A 287 -5.98 1.94 15.90
N THR A 288 -7.27 2.25 15.75
CA THR A 288 -8.25 1.32 15.15
C THR A 288 -7.95 0.98 13.69
N ARG A 289 -7.14 1.79 12.99
CA ARG A 289 -6.72 1.55 11.60
C ARG A 289 -5.74 0.39 11.50
N SER A 290 -5.01 0.07 12.57
CA SER A 290 -4.08 -1.06 12.61
C SER A 290 -4.77 -2.43 12.59
N ARG A 291 -6.06 -2.51 12.90
CA ARG A 291 -6.79 -3.78 13.10
C ARG A 291 -6.60 -4.82 11.99
N SER A 292 -6.52 -4.38 10.74
CA SER A 292 -6.39 -5.27 9.58
C SER A 292 -4.95 -5.45 9.12
N SER A 293 -4.00 -4.76 9.76
CA SER A 293 -2.61 -4.76 9.32
C SER A 293 -1.92 -6.10 9.57
N LYS A 294 -1.00 -6.43 8.66
CA LYS A 294 -0.19 -7.63 8.70
C LYS A 294 1.22 -7.30 8.22
N LEU A 295 2.20 -7.49 9.07
CA LEU A 295 3.61 -7.34 8.69
C LEU A 295 4.16 -8.68 8.21
N ARG A 296 4.76 -8.67 7.02
CA ARG A 296 5.55 -9.78 6.48
C ARG A 296 6.99 -9.36 6.22
N VAL A 297 7.89 -10.27 6.54
CA VAL A 297 9.34 -10.03 6.43
C VAL A 297 9.99 -11.17 5.65
N ALA A 298 10.84 -10.79 4.71
CA ALA A 298 11.74 -11.71 4.01
C ALA A 298 13.17 -11.17 4.01
N GLU A 299 14.13 -12.06 3.91
CA GLU A 299 15.56 -11.78 3.91
C GLU A 299 16.19 -12.29 2.62
N LYS A 300 17.07 -11.50 2.01
CA LYS A 300 17.83 -11.93 0.83
C LYS A 300 18.83 -13.00 1.24
N LEU A 301 18.77 -14.13 0.52
CA LEU A 301 19.73 -15.23 0.74
C LEU A 301 21.17 -14.80 0.42
N MET A 302 22.10 -15.35 1.16
CA MET A 302 23.52 -15.32 0.82
C MET A 302 23.69 -16.23 -0.40
N MET A 303 24.17 -15.69 -1.52
CA MET A 303 24.62 -16.57 -2.59
C MET A 303 25.90 -17.27 -2.12
N VAL A 304 25.86 -18.59 -2.11
CA VAL A 304 27.03 -19.43 -1.85
C VAL A 304 27.89 -19.50 -3.11
#